data_a53585988e7bedd03e6dc69f31f82226
#
_entry.id   a53585988e7bedd03e6dc69f31f82226
#
_cell.length_a   1.000
_cell.length_b   1.000
_cell.length_c   1.000
_cell.angle_alpha   90.00
_cell.angle_beta   90.00
_cell.angle_gamma   90.00
#
_symmetry.space_group_name_H-M   'P 1'
#
loop_
_entity.id
_entity.type
_entity.pdbx_description
1 polymer ?
#
loop_
_entity_poly.entity_id
_entity_poly.type
_entity_poly.pdbx_seq_one_letter_code
_entity_poly.pdbx_strand_id
1 'polypeptide(L)'
;MEQLPYELDFMHKYNLHKWLGLLIEDSDLRFISRMYGVKFKDLKKIDEVFSSNIERFAEELTGKIQIKPIETPYRIAAIGDSISSDRQSWVKILNHLWKGERLIIDCAISGDTTSDLVDRFYGTVLNEEFEWAVVFIGTNDCRELDDDAHISQISLDEYKRNMNYIMESLLRRGKRVINVTIPPVDNERLKGQFPDCNWRYDRSRIDQTNDFIRSLSKKSGTFLADLAKSIDAYDGDVLEDDGLHMNGQGQLILCELLHGILP
;
A
#
# COMPACT_ATOMS: atom_id res chain seq x y z
N MET A 1 -19.11 -19.77 16.58
CA MET A 1 -18.47 -19.52 15.29
C MET A 1 -17.08 -20.12 15.40
N GLU A 2 -16.74 -21.09 14.56
CA GLU A 2 -15.33 -21.50 14.45
C GLU A 2 -14.52 -20.27 14.02
N GLN A 3 -13.53 -19.93 14.80
CA GLN A 3 -12.60 -18.85 14.48
C GLN A 3 -11.86 -19.27 13.21
N LEU A 4 -11.95 -18.48 12.15
CA LEU A 4 -11.19 -18.75 10.94
C LEU A 4 -9.70 -18.65 11.26
N PRO A 5 -8.84 -19.47 10.64
CA PRO A 5 -7.40 -19.38 10.86
C PRO A 5 -6.92 -17.97 10.55
N TYR A 6 -6.14 -17.38 11.45
CA TYR A 6 -5.52 -16.05 11.27
C TYR A 6 -4.76 -15.95 9.94
N GLU A 7 -4.08 -17.05 9.58
CA GLU A 7 -3.33 -17.10 8.31
C GLU A 7 -4.22 -16.87 7.08
N LEU A 8 -5.47 -17.34 7.10
CA LEU A 8 -6.38 -17.15 5.97
C LEU A 8 -6.81 -15.69 5.86
N ASP A 9 -7.15 -15.04 6.97
CA ASP A 9 -7.50 -13.63 7.00
C ASP A 9 -6.33 -12.79 6.46
N PHE A 10 -5.12 -13.06 6.93
CA PHE A 10 -3.89 -12.39 6.50
C PHE A 10 -3.63 -12.59 4.99
N MET A 11 -3.62 -13.85 4.54
CA MET A 11 -3.38 -14.17 3.13
C MET A 11 -4.39 -13.50 2.21
N HIS A 12 -5.66 -13.46 2.61
CA HIS A 12 -6.73 -12.85 1.81
C HIS A 12 -6.69 -11.33 1.89
N LYS A 13 -6.49 -10.76 3.07
CA LYS A 13 -6.39 -9.31 3.29
C LYS A 13 -5.32 -8.68 2.38
N TYR A 14 -4.15 -9.27 2.32
CA TYR A 14 -3.01 -8.73 1.57
C TYR A 14 -2.84 -9.31 0.17
N ASN A 15 -3.86 -10.00 -0.36
CA ASN A 15 -3.87 -10.51 -1.74
C ASN A 15 -2.63 -11.34 -2.12
N LEU A 16 -2.17 -12.25 -1.23
CA LEU A 16 -0.94 -13.02 -1.44
C LEU A 16 -0.96 -13.88 -2.72
N HIS A 17 -2.14 -14.16 -3.30
CA HIS A 17 -2.27 -14.85 -4.58
C HIS A 17 -1.60 -14.10 -5.75
N LYS A 18 -1.41 -12.77 -5.65
CA LYS A 18 -0.73 -11.97 -6.67
C LYS A 18 0.74 -12.33 -6.83
N TRP A 19 1.39 -12.91 -5.81
CA TRP A 19 2.77 -13.41 -5.92
C TRP A 19 2.98 -14.46 -7.00
N LEU A 20 1.94 -15.18 -7.37
CA LEU A 20 2.03 -16.20 -8.39
C LEU A 20 2.07 -15.63 -9.82
N GLY A 21 2.01 -14.31 -9.99
CA GLY A 21 2.03 -13.65 -11.30
C GLY A 21 0.85 -14.04 -12.21
N LEU A 22 -0.19 -14.60 -11.64
CA LEU A 22 -1.39 -14.98 -12.37
C LEU A 22 -2.29 -13.76 -12.54
N LEU A 23 -2.83 -13.57 -13.73
CA LEU A 23 -3.83 -12.55 -14.02
C LEU A 23 -5.19 -12.97 -13.43
N ILE A 24 -5.29 -12.93 -12.11
CA ILE A 24 -6.49 -13.27 -11.37
C ILE A 24 -7.09 -11.98 -10.84
N GLU A 25 -8.34 -11.74 -11.19
CA GLU A 25 -9.08 -10.63 -10.61
C GLU A 25 -9.30 -10.87 -9.11
N ASP A 26 -9.09 -9.85 -8.29
CA ASP A 26 -9.32 -9.89 -6.84
C ASP A 26 -10.77 -10.27 -6.49
N SER A 27 -11.70 -10.08 -7.42
CA SER A 27 -13.11 -10.45 -7.32
C SER A 27 -13.40 -11.94 -7.56
N ASP A 28 -12.47 -12.72 -8.16
CA ASP A 28 -12.67 -14.16 -8.36
C ASP A 28 -12.39 -14.97 -7.09
N LEU A 29 -13.24 -14.76 -6.09
CA LEU A 29 -13.15 -15.47 -4.80
C LEU A 29 -13.25 -16.99 -4.93
N ARG A 30 -13.89 -17.52 -6.01
CA ARG A 30 -13.95 -18.97 -6.22
C ARG A 30 -12.60 -19.54 -6.63
N PHE A 31 -11.88 -18.84 -7.49
CA PHE A 31 -10.53 -19.23 -7.89
C PHE A 31 -9.58 -19.06 -6.70
N ILE A 32 -9.60 -17.92 -6.03
CA ILE A 32 -8.75 -17.62 -4.87
C ILE A 32 -8.96 -18.65 -3.75
N SER A 33 -10.22 -19.05 -3.46
CA SER A 33 -10.49 -20.08 -2.45
C SER A 33 -9.88 -21.44 -2.80
N ARG A 34 -9.84 -21.79 -4.08
CA ARG A 34 -9.18 -23.03 -4.54
C ARG A 34 -7.66 -22.94 -4.37
N MET A 35 -7.08 -21.78 -4.70
CA MET A 35 -5.64 -21.55 -4.51
C MET A 35 -5.21 -21.68 -3.06
N TYR A 36 -6.00 -21.12 -2.15
CA TYR A 36 -5.73 -21.20 -0.71
C TYR A 36 -6.13 -22.54 -0.08
N GLY A 37 -6.76 -23.43 -0.84
CA GLY A 37 -7.24 -24.72 -0.32
C GLY A 37 -8.36 -24.59 0.71
N VAL A 38 -9.13 -23.51 0.68
CA VAL A 38 -10.20 -23.23 1.64
C VAL A 38 -11.59 -23.29 1.01
N LYS A 39 -12.63 -23.40 1.85
CA LYS A 39 -14.00 -23.37 1.34
C LYS A 39 -14.38 -21.97 0.89
N PHE A 40 -14.96 -21.85 -0.29
CA PHE A 40 -15.46 -20.59 -0.84
C PHE A 40 -16.34 -19.79 0.14
N LYS A 41 -17.23 -20.48 0.88
CA LYS A 41 -18.13 -19.84 1.85
C LYS A 41 -17.36 -19.15 2.99
N ASP A 42 -16.20 -19.67 3.38
CA ASP A 42 -15.40 -19.12 4.48
C ASP A 42 -14.64 -17.89 3.99
N LEU A 43 -14.03 -17.97 2.80
CA LEU A 43 -13.39 -16.81 2.16
C LEU A 43 -14.39 -15.67 1.89
N LYS A 44 -15.60 -16.03 1.43
CA LYS A 44 -16.66 -15.04 1.17
C LYS A 44 -17.08 -14.29 2.43
N LYS A 45 -17.14 -14.95 3.59
CA LYS A 45 -17.46 -14.29 4.87
C LYS A 45 -16.40 -13.26 5.26
N ILE A 46 -15.11 -13.58 5.05
CA ILE A 46 -14.01 -12.65 5.30
C ILE A 46 -14.16 -11.43 4.39
N ASP A 47 -14.39 -11.65 3.11
CA ASP A 47 -14.57 -10.60 2.13
C ASP A 47 -15.78 -9.69 2.41
N GLU A 48 -16.87 -10.26 2.92
CA GLU A 48 -18.05 -9.50 3.39
C GLU A 48 -17.70 -8.59 4.57
N VAL A 49 -16.86 -9.04 5.51
CA VAL A 49 -16.37 -8.20 6.62
C VAL A 49 -15.51 -7.07 6.10
N PHE A 50 -14.58 -7.35 5.19
CA PHE A 50 -13.72 -6.31 4.58
C PHE A 50 -14.56 -5.28 3.81
N SER A 51 -15.56 -5.72 3.05
CA SER A 51 -16.48 -4.83 2.34
C SER A 51 -17.25 -3.91 3.30
N SER A 52 -17.76 -4.46 4.40
CA SER A 52 -18.44 -3.66 5.43
C SER A 52 -17.51 -2.64 6.11
N ASN A 53 -16.25 -3.01 6.33
CA ASN A 53 -15.27 -2.06 6.87
C ASN A 53 -14.96 -0.93 5.88
N ILE A 54 -14.85 -1.23 4.58
CA ILE A 54 -14.65 -0.21 3.52
C ILE A 54 -15.82 0.78 3.52
N GLU A 55 -17.07 0.29 3.58
CA GLU A 55 -18.25 1.14 3.63
C GLU A 55 -18.18 2.09 4.83
N ARG A 56 -17.89 1.56 6.02
CA ARG A 56 -17.75 2.35 7.25
C ARG A 56 -16.63 3.40 7.15
N PHE A 57 -15.47 3.03 6.60
CA PHE A 57 -14.36 3.96 6.41
C PHE A 57 -14.69 5.06 5.38
N ALA A 58 -15.38 4.72 4.30
CA ALA A 58 -15.81 5.68 3.31
C ALA A 58 -16.86 6.67 3.89
N GLU A 59 -17.78 6.19 4.73
CA GLU A 59 -18.73 7.05 5.45
C GLU A 59 -18.01 8.00 6.41
N GLU A 60 -17.03 7.49 7.20
CA GLU A 60 -16.23 8.32 8.10
C GLU A 60 -15.45 9.39 7.32
N LEU A 61 -14.84 9.02 6.18
CA LEU A 61 -14.11 9.94 5.33
C LEU A 61 -15.02 11.03 4.75
N THR A 62 -16.24 10.68 4.32
CA THR A 62 -17.24 11.63 3.81
C THR A 62 -17.57 12.72 4.85
N GLY A 63 -17.53 12.40 6.13
CA GLY A 63 -17.71 13.37 7.22
C GLY A 63 -16.54 14.36 7.39
N LYS A 64 -15.38 14.04 6.84
CA LYS A 64 -14.13 14.82 6.99
C LYS A 64 -13.74 15.61 5.74
N ILE A 65 -14.13 15.16 4.56
CA ILE A 65 -13.75 15.75 3.27
C ILE A 65 -14.95 16.18 2.47
N GLN A 66 -14.76 17.16 1.58
CA GLN A 66 -15.76 17.56 0.61
C GLN A 66 -15.42 16.99 -0.78
N ILE A 67 -16.22 16.01 -1.24
CA ILE A 67 -16.04 15.45 -2.58
C ILE A 67 -16.54 16.47 -3.59
N LYS A 68 -15.64 16.90 -4.48
CA LYS A 68 -15.98 17.79 -5.58
C LYS A 68 -16.24 16.96 -6.84
N PRO A 69 -17.31 17.22 -7.59
CA PRO A 69 -17.50 16.60 -8.89
C PRO A 69 -16.33 16.97 -9.83
N ILE A 70 -15.94 16.05 -10.69
CA ILE A 70 -14.91 16.26 -11.69
C ILE A 70 -15.55 16.37 -13.08
N GLU A 71 -14.98 17.22 -13.94
CA GLU A 71 -15.49 17.39 -15.30
C GLU A 71 -15.12 16.21 -16.19
N THR A 72 -13.95 15.62 -15.98
CA THR A 72 -13.44 14.51 -16.80
C THR A 72 -12.93 13.41 -15.90
N PRO A 73 -13.48 12.19 -15.99
CA PRO A 73 -12.96 11.02 -15.28
C PRO A 73 -11.49 10.78 -15.59
N TYR A 74 -10.73 10.33 -14.59
CA TYR A 74 -9.33 9.96 -14.75
C TYR A 74 -8.97 8.70 -13.95
N ARG A 75 -7.85 8.08 -14.32
CA ARG A 75 -7.36 6.85 -13.72
C ARG A 75 -6.08 7.09 -12.94
N ILE A 76 -5.92 6.39 -11.85
CA ILE A 76 -4.79 6.50 -10.92
C ILE A 76 -4.17 5.11 -10.77
N ALA A 77 -2.87 4.96 -11.03
CA ALA A 77 -2.16 3.75 -10.67
C ALA A 77 -1.71 3.80 -9.20
N ALA A 78 -2.15 2.85 -8.40
CA ALA A 78 -1.64 2.62 -7.05
C ALA A 78 -0.43 1.68 -7.15
N ILE A 79 0.76 2.22 -6.94
CA ILE A 79 2.04 1.53 -7.09
C ILE A 79 2.65 1.36 -5.71
N GLY A 80 2.80 0.12 -5.25
CA GLY A 80 3.24 -0.12 -3.88
C GLY A 80 3.33 -1.59 -3.50
N ASP A 81 3.29 -1.80 -2.20
CA ASP A 81 3.39 -3.09 -1.53
C ASP A 81 2.05 -3.51 -0.86
N SER A 82 2.15 -4.34 0.19
CA SER A 82 0.99 -4.84 0.94
C SER A 82 0.09 -3.74 1.50
N ILE A 83 0.63 -2.59 1.86
CA ILE A 83 -0.15 -1.49 2.45
C ILE A 83 -1.16 -0.91 1.44
N SER A 84 -0.80 -0.89 0.16
CA SER A 84 -1.69 -0.48 -0.93
C SER A 84 -2.54 -1.64 -1.47
N SER A 85 -1.99 -2.86 -1.50
CA SER A 85 -2.68 -4.07 -1.97
C SER A 85 -3.71 -4.61 -0.97
N ASP A 86 -3.73 -4.12 0.27
CA ASP A 86 -4.69 -4.52 1.30
C ASP A 86 -6.13 -4.35 0.79
N ARG A 87 -6.98 -5.35 1.04
CA ARG A 87 -8.40 -5.32 0.67
C ARG A 87 -9.22 -4.27 1.41
N GLN A 88 -8.68 -3.65 2.45
CA GLN A 88 -9.25 -2.53 3.18
C GLN A 88 -8.41 -1.25 3.04
N SER A 89 -7.52 -1.18 2.03
CA SER A 89 -6.61 -0.07 1.82
C SER A 89 -7.29 1.21 1.33
N TRP A 90 -6.52 2.27 1.35
CA TRP A 90 -6.86 3.54 0.72
C TRP A 90 -7.36 3.41 -0.73
N VAL A 91 -6.86 2.42 -1.47
CA VAL A 91 -7.29 2.09 -2.84
C VAL A 91 -8.76 1.70 -2.85
N LYS A 92 -9.15 0.78 -1.96
CA LYS A 92 -10.51 0.26 -1.90
C LYS A 92 -11.48 1.30 -1.32
N ILE A 93 -11.04 2.02 -0.28
CA ILE A 93 -11.84 3.09 0.35
C ILE A 93 -12.14 4.20 -0.65
N LEU A 94 -11.12 4.73 -1.35
CA LEU A 94 -11.34 5.81 -2.32
C LEU A 94 -12.09 5.35 -3.56
N ASN A 95 -11.89 4.13 -4.07
CA ASN A 95 -12.69 3.57 -5.16
C ASN A 95 -14.17 3.45 -4.77
N HIS A 96 -14.46 3.02 -3.54
CA HIS A 96 -15.83 2.97 -3.03
C HIS A 96 -16.43 4.38 -2.93
N LEU A 97 -15.68 5.34 -2.42
CA LEU A 97 -16.12 6.72 -2.24
C LEU A 97 -16.40 7.45 -3.56
N TRP A 98 -15.52 7.28 -4.55
CA TRP A 98 -15.59 8.02 -5.83
C TRP A 98 -16.47 7.38 -6.89
N LYS A 99 -16.97 6.17 -6.67
CA LYS A 99 -17.96 5.46 -7.51
C LYS A 99 -17.65 5.47 -9.01
N GLY A 100 -16.37 5.39 -9.37
CA GLY A 100 -15.90 5.31 -10.76
C GLY A 100 -15.64 6.64 -11.46
N GLU A 101 -15.91 7.79 -10.85
CA GLU A 101 -15.50 9.09 -11.40
C GLU A 101 -13.97 9.21 -11.43
N ARG A 102 -13.32 8.69 -10.41
CA ARG A 102 -11.87 8.49 -10.31
C ARG A 102 -11.64 7.01 -10.06
N LEU A 103 -10.91 6.35 -10.95
CA LEU A 103 -10.65 4.92 -10.81
C LEU A 103 -9.21 4.68 -10.39
N ILE A 104 -9.00 4.07 -9.24
CA ILE A 104 -7.68 3.62 -8.81
C ILE A 104 -7.47 2.17 -9.25
N ILE A 105 -6.45 1.97 -10.08
CA ILE A 105 -5.98 0.66 -10.53
C ILE A 105 -4.95 0.16 -9.52
N ASP A 106 -5.21 -1.00 -8.94
CA ASP A 106 -4.32 -1.61 -7.95
C ASP A 106 -3.16 -2.35 -8.65
N CYS A 107 -2.02 -1.67 -8.79
CA CYS A 107 -0.77 -2.21 -9.30
C CYS A 107 0.19 -2.63 -8.16
N ALA A 108 -0.27 -2.67 -6.91
CA ALA A 108 0.54 -3.05 -5.77
C ALA A 108 0.60 -4.58 -5.59
N ILE A 109 1.74 -5.07 -5.13
CA ILE A 109 1.93 -6.49 -4.77
C ILE A 109 2.52 -6.57 -3.36
N SER A 110 1.90 -7.39 -2.52
CA SER A 110 2.34 -7.59 -1.13
C SER A 110 3.78 -8.08 -1.06
N GLY A 111 4.57 -7.50 -0.17
CA GLY A 111 5.95 -7.87 0.04
C GLY A 111 6.95 -7.24 -0.92
N ASP A 112 6.50 -6.55 -1.98
CA ASP A 112 7.41 -5.92 -2.93
C ASP A 112 8.36 -4.94 -2.25
N THR A 113 9.62 -5.05 -2.63
CA THR A 113 10.62 -4.01 -2.51
C THR A 113 10.65 -3.15 -3.77
N THR A 114 11.41 -2.06 -3.76
CA THR A 114 11.62 -1.28 -5.00
C THR A 114 12.32 -2.08 -6.09
N SER A 115 13.12 -3.10 -5.74
CA SER A 115 13.77 -3.98 -6.74
C SER A 115 12.75 -4.91 -7.42
N ASP A 116 11.84 -5.51 -6.66
CA ASP A 116 10.75 -6.32 -7.21
C ASP A 116 9.84 -5.47 -8.12
N LEU A 117 9.51 -4.26 -7.67
CA LEU A 117 8.74 -3.32 -8.48
C LEU A 117 9.45 -2.97 -9.79
N VAL A 118 10.75 -2.69 -9.77
CA VAL A 118 11.52 -2.36 -10.99
C VAL A 118 11.49 -3.52 -11.98
N ASP A 119 11.64 -4.75 -11.50
CA ASP A 119 11.63 -5.96 -12.35
C ASP A 119 10.29 -6.11 -13.10
N ARG A 120 9.17 -5.93 -12.43
CA ARG A 120 7.83 -6.04 -13.03
C ARG A 120 7.26 -4.76 -13.63
N PHE A 121 7.94 -3.61 -13.45
CA PHE A 121 7.38 -2.26 -13.66
C PHE A 121 6.81 -2.05 -15.07
N TYR A 122 7.54 -2.49 -16.08
CA TYR A 122 7.09 -2.36 -17.46
C TYR A 122 5.85 -3.21 -17.76
N GLY A 123 5.85 -4.46 -17.31
CA GLY A 123 4.79 -5.42 -17.64
C GLY A 123 3.49 -5.21 -16.87
N THR A 124 3.57 -4.71 -15.63
CA THR A 124 2.41 -4.66 -14.74
C THR A 124 1.91 -3.24 -14.43
N VAL A 125 2.79 -2.23 -14.53
CA VAL A 125 2.42 -0.86 -14.23
C VAL A 125 2.29 -0.03 -15.50
N LEU A 126 3.34 -0.02 -16.32
CA LEU A 126 3.38 0.84 -17.51
C LEU A 126 2.50 0.37 -18.68
N ASN A 127 1.97 -0.84 -18.60
CA ASN A 127 0.95 -1.34 -19.54
C ASN A 127 -0.47 -0.86 -19.20
N GLU A 128 -0.67 -0.31 -18.00
CA GLU A 128 -1.95 0.26 -17.61
C GLU A 128 -2.12 1.68 -18.16
N GLU A 129 -3.37 2.05 -18.46
CA GLU A 129 -3.71 3.41 -18.84
C GLU A 129 -4.11 4.21 -17.61
N PHE A 130 -3.35 5.25 -17.27
CA PHE A 130 -3.63 6.17 -16.16
C PHE A 130 -3.01 7.54 -16.41
N GLU A 131 -3.51 8.56 -15.72
CA GLU A 131 -3.00 9.92 -15.73
C GLU A 131 -2.15 10.21 -14.50
N TRP A 132 -2.53 9.64 -13.37
CA TRP A 132 -1.88 9.82 -12.08
C TRP A 132 -1.25 8.54 -11.57
N ALA A 133 -0.14 8.65 -10.87
CA ALA A 133 0.48 7.56 -10.14
C ALA A 133 0.65 7.96 -8.67
N VAL A 134 0.21 7.10 -7.77
CA VAL A 134 0.54 7.18 -6.34
C VAL A 134 1.61 6.13 -6.09
N VAL A 135 2.82 6.57 -5.73
CA VAL A 135 3.97 5.70 -5.46
C VAL A 135 4.17 5.62 -3.95
N PHE A 136 3.76 4.50 -3.38
CA PHE A 136 3.82 4.21 -1.95
C PHE A 136 4.51 2.88 -1.71
N ILE A 137 5.84 2.91 -1.68
CA ILE A 137 6.72 1.74 -1.57
C ILE A 137 8.01 2.10 -0.82
N GLY A 138 8.60 1.13 -0.14
CA GLY A 138 9.86 1.30 0.56
C GLY A 138 9.87 0.75 1.97
N THR A 139 8.71 0.37 2.52
CA THR A 139 8.65 -0.27 3.83
C THR A 139 9.46 -1.57 3.83
N ASN A 140 9.26 -2.43 2.84
CA ASN A 140 10.02 -3.68 2.72
C ASN A 140 11.50 -3.47 2.41
N ASP A 141 11.87 -2.37 1.74
CA ASP A 141 13.28 -1.99 1.51
C ASP A 141 14.02 -1.65 2.82
N CYS A 142 13.29 -1.21 3.85
CA CYS A 142 13.87 -0.88 5.16
C CYS A 142 14.06 -2.10 6.05
N ARG A 143 13.60 -3.28 5.64
CA ARG A 143 13.68 -4.50 6.43
C ARG A 143 15.10 -5.01 6.56
N GLU A 144 15.52 -5.27 7.79
CA GLU A 144 16.72 -6.02 8.14
C GLU A 144 16.36 -7.51 8.32
N LEU A 145 17.20 -8.40 7.80
CA LEU A 145 16.94 -9.84 7.73
C LEU A 145 17.61 -10.64 8.85
N ASP A 146 18.44 -9.99 9.67
CA ASP A 146 19.20 -10.65 10.72
C ASP A 146 19.44 -9.65 11.86
N ASP A 147 19.07 -10.04 13.08
CA ASP A 147 19.20 -9.21 14.27
C ASP A 147 20.68 -8.93 14.63
N ASP A 148 21.59 -9.88 14.33
CA ASP A 148 22.99 -9.78 14.71
C ASP A 148 23.86 -9.14 13.62
N ALA A 149 23.56 -9.42 12.37
CA ALA A 149 24.36 -8.96 11.23
C ALA A 149 23.88 -7.65 10.60
N HIS A 150 22.68 -7.16 10.95
CA HIS A 150 22.04 -5.95 10.40
C HIS A 150 22.06 -5.90 8.87
N ILE A 151 21.71 -7.03 8.24
CA ILE A 151 21.69 -7.13 6.78
C ILE A 151 20.41 -6.52 6.25
N SER A 152 20.50 -5.34 5.66
CA SER A 152 19.35 -4.74 4.95
C SER A 152 18.99 -5.56 3.73
N GLN A 153 17.71 -5.83 3.53
CA GLN A 153 17.23 -6.51 2.33
C GLN A 153 17.59 -5.72 1.07
N ILE A 154 17.37 -4.41 1.10
CA ILE A 154 17.75 -3.47 0.04
C ILE A 154 18.60 -2.36 0.66
N SER A 155 19.76 -2.05 0.06
CA SER A 155 20.57 -0.92 0.53
C SER A 155 19.87 0.43 0.25
N LEU A 156 20.20 1.48 1.01
CA LEU A 156 19.64 2.80 0.78
C LEU A 156 19.98 3.35 -0.62
N ASP A 157 21.17 3.04 -1.11
CA ASP A 157 21.62 3.51 -2.44
C ASP A 157 20.86 2.77 -3.55
N GLU A 158 20.58 1.49 -3.37
CA GLU A 158 19.72 0.71 -4.27
C GLU A 158 18.30 1.26 -4.29
N TYR A 159 17.70 1.48 -3.11
CA TYR A 159 16.41 2.14 -2.98
C TYR A 159 16.35 3.46 -3.77
N LYS A 160 17.33 4.33 -3.56
CA LYS A 160 17.43 5.63 -4.26
C LYS A 160 17.55 5.47 -5.77
N ARG A 161 18.35 4.51 -6.23
CA ARG A 161 18.50 4.21 -7.66
C ARG A 161 17.17 3.76 -8.27
N ASN A 162 16.51 2.84 -7.62
CA ASN A 162 15.22 2.28 -8.07
C ASN A 162 14.12 3.35 -8.10
N MET A 163 13.99 4.15 -7.06
CA MET A 163 13.03 5.25 -7.02
C MET A 163 13.28 6.31 -8.09
N ASN A 164 14.55 6.66 -8.35
CA ASN A 164 14.88 7.57 -9.46
C ASN A 164 14.45 6.99 -10.82
N TYR A 165 14.69 5.70 -11.06
CA TYR A 165 14.25 5.01 -12.29
C TYR A 165 12.73 5.02 -12.44
N ILE A 166 11.99 4.71 -11.37
CA ILE A 166 10.52 4.71 -11.35
C ILE A 166 10.00 6.13 -11.67
N MET A 167 10.52 7.15 -10.98
CA MET A 167 10.14 8.55 -11.22
C MET A 167 10.41 9.01 -12.64
N GLU A 168 11.61 8.77 -13.15
CA GLU A 168 11.97 9.14 -14.52
C GLU A 168 11.09 8.43 -15.54
N SER A 169 10.78 7.16 -15.31
CA SER A 169 9.94 6.37 -16.22
C SER A 169 8.50 6.88 -16.29
N LEU A 170 7.93 7.32 -15.16
CA LEU A 170 6.60 7.90 -15.10
C LEU A 170 6.58 9.31 -15.72
N LEU A 171 7.52 10.17 -15.34
CA LEU A 171 7.57 11.56 -15.81
C LEU A 171 7.83 11.65 -17.31
N ARG A 172 8.71 10.81 -17.88
CA ARG A 172 8.92 10.75 -19.35
C ARG A 172 7.66 10.38 -20.12
N ARG A 173 6.69 9.73 -19.47
CA ARG A 173 5.38 9.37 -20.05
C ARG A 173 4.30 10.40 -19.74
N GLY A 174 4.67 11.56 -19.21
CA GLY A 174 3.75 12.65 -18.88
C GLY A 174 2.81 12.34 -17.71
N LYS A 175 3.13 11.35 -16.87
CA LYS A 175 2.31 11.01 -15.71
C LYS A 175 2.50 12.02 -14.59
N ARG A 176 1.41 12.35 -13.90
CA ARG A 176 1.45 13.12 -12.64
C ARG A 176 1.70 12.16 -11.49
N VAL A 177 2.65 12.47 -10.61
CA VAL A 177 3.11 11.55 -9.58
C VAL A 177 2.92 12.15 -8.20
N ILE A 178 2.36 11.36 -7.29
CA ILE A 178 2.30 11.61 -5.86
C ILE A 178 3.20 10.58 -5.18
N ASN A 179 4.26 11.02 -4.53
CA ASN A 179 5.06 10.16 -3.68
C ASN A 179 4.49 10.18 -2.27
N VAL A 180 4.47 9.03 -1.60
CA VAL A 180 4.00 8.87 -0.23
C VAL A 180 5.18 8.47 0.65
N THR A 181 5.37 9.15 1.79
CA THR A 181 6.35 8.72 2.81
C THR A 181 5.84 7.48 3.53
N ILE A 182 6.76 6.58 3.92
CA ILE A 182 6.42 5.30 4.55
C ILE A 182 6.10 5.48 6.04
N PRO A 183 5.17 4.67 6.59
CA PRO A 183 4.77 4.73 7.99
C PRO A 183 5.88 4.20 8.92
N PRO A 184 5.78 4.45 10.24
CA PRO A 184 6.63 3.77 11.22
C PRO A 184 6.31 2.28 11.31
N VAL A 185 7.21 1.50 11.92
CA VAL A 185 7.02 0.09 12.24
C VAL A 185 7.24 -0.12 13.75
N ASP A 186 6.37 -0.91 14.37
CA ASP A 186 6.48 -1.35 15.76
C ASP A 186 7.13 -2.73 15.81
N ASN A 187 8.43 -2.79 16.09
CA ASN A 187 9.19 -4.03 16.12
C ASN A 187 8.76 -4.99 17.25
N GLU A 188 8.18 -4.50 18.34
CA GLU A 188 7.71 -5.36 19.44
C GLU A 188 6.46 -6.13 19.01
N ARG A 189 5.49 -5.46 18.37
CA ARG A 189 4.32 -6.12 17.79
C ARG A 189 4.72 -7.06 16.67
N LEU A 190 5.63 -6.62 15.78
CA LEU A 190 6.13 -7.43 14.67
C LEU A 190 6.72 -8.74 15.16
N LYS A 191 7.58 -8.70 16.19
CA LYS A 191 8.17 -9.89 16.80
C LYS A 191 7.14 -10.78 17.49
N GLY A 192 6.13 -10.18 18.11
CA GLY A 192 5.02 -10.91 18.73
C GLY A 192 4.19 -11.67 17.69
N GLN A 193 3.96 -11.08 16.53
CA GLN A 193 3.16 -11.65 15.46
C GLN A 193 3.93 -12.67 14.60
N PHE A 194 5.21 -12.43 14.36
CA PHE A 194 6.08 -13.26 13.52
C PHE A 194 7.32 -13.73 14.29
N PRO A 195 7.15 -14.55 15.35
CA PRO A 195 8.24 -14.92 16.27
C PRO A 195 9.37 -15.72 15.58
N ASP A 196 9.05 -16.42 14.48
CA ASP A 196 10.00 -17.22 13.72
C ASP A 196 10.71 -16.41 12.60
N CYS A 197 10.36 -15.13 12.43
CA CYS A 197 10.99 -14.26 11.47
C CYS A 197 11.97 -13.33 12.17
N ASN A 198 13.23 -13.34 11.75
CA ASN A 198 14.26 -12.42 12.23
C ASN A 198 14.16 -11.08 11.48
N TRP A 199 12.96 -10.53 11.39
CA TRP A 199 12.73 -9.24 10.74
C TRP A 199 12.82 -8.11 11.76
N ARG A 200 13.48 -7.05 11.33
CA ARG A 200 13.58 -5.81 12.09
C ARG A 200 13.55 -4.60 11.16
N TYR A 201 13.07 -3.49 11.68
CA TYR A 201 13.05 -2.22 10.97
C TYR A 201 13.76 -1.16 11.83
N ASP A 202 14.91 -0.65 11.32
CA ASP A 202 15.60 0.44 12.00
C ASP A 202 14.88 1.77 11.72
N ARG A 203 14.50 2.47 12.77
CA ARG A 203 13.84 3.78 12.69
C ARG A 203 14.67 4.78 11.88
N SER A 204 15.99 4.82 12.09
CA SER A 204 16.89 5.70 11.36
C SER A 204 16.86 5.43 9.85
N ARG A 205 16.72 4.17 9.46
CA ARG A 205 16.58 3.77 8.05
C ARG A 205 15.26 4.25 7.45
N ILE A 206 14.16 4.13 8.19
CA ILE A 206 12.85 4.66 7.78
C ILE A 206 12.93 6.18 7.61
N ASP A 207 13.53 6.88 8.56
CA ASP A 207 13.67 8.34 8.51
C ASP A 207 14.50 8.79 7.31
N GLN A 208 15.64 8.13 7.02
CA GLN A 208 16.47 8.40 5.84
C GLN A 208 15.72 8.14 4.53
N THR A 209 14.91 7.10 4.49
CA THR A 209 14.05 6.79 3.34
C THR A 209 13.01 7.88 3.13
N ASN A 210 12.35 8.33 4.19
CA ASN A 210 11.36 9.41 4.14
C ASN A 210 11.98 10.75 3.73
N ASP A 211 13.17 11.07 4.22
CA ASP A 211 13.88 12.29 3.81
C ASP A 211 14.28 12.24 2.33
N PHE A 212 14.67 11.07 1.84
CA PHE A 212 14.91 10.90 0.42
C PHE A 212 13.64 11.09 -0.41
N ILE A 213 12.48 10.53 -0.01
CA ILE A 213 11.19 10.71 -0.71
C ILE A 213 10.82 12.20 -0.78
N ARG A 214 10.95 12.94 0.32
CA ARG A 214 10.72 14.39 0.37
C ARG A 214 11.62 15.15 -0.59
N SER A 215 12.91 14.82 -0.57
CA SER A 215 13.92 15.42 -1.45
C SER A 215 13.67 15.11 -2.92
N LEU A 216 13.34 13.85 -3.23
CA LEU A 216 13.01 13.40 -4.58
C LEU A 216 11.79 14.14 -5.13
N SER A 217 10.72 14.24 -4.35
CA SER A 217 9.50 14.95 -4.76
C SER A 217 9.77 16.41 -5.07
N LYS A 218 10.53 17.10 -4.20
CA LYS A 218 10.93 18.48 -4.41
C LYS A 218 11.79 18.66 -5.67
N LYS A 219 12.77 17.78 -5.88
CA LYS A 219 13.69 17.83 -7.03
C LYS A 219 12.99 17.54 -8.36
N SER A 220 12.06 16.61 -8.36
CA SER A 220 11.33 16.16 -9.55
C SER A 220 10.12 17.06 -9.89
N GLY A 221 9.71 17.95 -8.98
CA GLY A 221 8.49 18.75 -9.13
C GLY A 221 7.22 17.90 -9.03
N THR A 222 7.28 16.76 -8.35
CA THR A 222 6.14 15.87 -8.10
C THR A 222 5.43 16.23 -6.81
N PHE A 223 4.21 15.70 -6.63
CA PHE A 223 3.46 15.91 -5.38
C PHE A 223 3.99 15.00 -4.26
N LEU A 224 3.78 15.43 -3.03
CA LEU A 224 4.15 14.69 -1.82
C LEU A 224 2.94 14.55 -0.90
N ALA A 225 2.56 13.31 -0.58
CA ALA A 225 1.70 12.99 0.55
C ALA A 225 2.61 12.59 1.74
N ASP A 226 2.88 13.53 2.64
CA ASP A 226 3.79 13.30 3.78
C ASP A 226 3.06 12.56 4.92
N LEU A 227 2.80 11.26 4.66
CA LEU A 227 2.07 10.38 5.59
C LEU A 227 2.80 10.25 6.93
N ALA A 228 4.12 10.07 6.91
CA ALA A 228 4.91 9.95 8.15
C ALA A 228 4.71 11.16 9.06
N LYS A 229 4.76 12.37 8.50
CA LYS A 229 4.49 13.60 9.26
C LYS A 229 3.07 13.66 9.81
N SER A 230 2.09 13.20 9.03
CA SER A 230 0.69 13.20 9.48
C SER A 230 0.43 12.18 10.57
N ILE A 231 1.09 11.01 10.50
CA ILE A 231 1.05 10.00 11.56
C ILE A 231 1.73 10.51 12.84
N ASP A 232 2.91 11.13 12.74
CA ASP A 232 3.61 11.70 13.89
C ASP A 232 2.79 12.80 14.61
N ALA A 233 1.87 13.46 13.91
CA ALA A 233 0.98 14.47 14.47
C ALA A 233 -0.35 13.90 15.00
N TYR A 234 -0.63 12.63 14.76
CA TYR A 234 -1.87 11.97 15.16
C TYR A 234 -1.72 11.34 16.56
N ASP A 235 -2.68 11.64 17.44
CA ASP A 235 -2.71 11.07 18.81
C ASP A 235 -3.56 9.80 18.82
N GLY A 236 -3.01 8.70 18.31
CA GLY A 236 -3.69 7.40 18.25
C GLY A 236 -2.87 6.33 17.54
N ASP A 237 -3.36 5.11 17.60
CA ASP A 237 -2.72 3.98 16.92
C ASP A 237 -3.14 3.93 15.44
N VAL A 238 -2.16 3.78 14.57
CA VAL A 238 -2.31 3.74 13.11
C VAL A 238 -1.87 2.41 12.49
N LEU A 239 -1.38 1.48 13.34
CA LEU A 239 -0.89 0.19 12.90
C LEU A 239 -1.85 -0.94 13.30
N GLU A 240 -1.85 -2.01 12.53
CA GLU A 240 -2.48 -3.28 12.87
C GLU A 240 -1.72 -3.96 14.03
N ASP A 241 -2.30 -5.03 14.56
CA ASP A 241 -1.69 -5.82 15.64
C ASP A 241 -0.31 -6.40 15.27
N ASP A 242 -0.03 -6.53 13.98
CA ASP A 242 1.28 -6.96 13.48
C ASP A 242 2.39 -5.90 13.56
N GLY A 243 2.04 -4.66 13.86
CA GLY A 243 2.99 -3.56 13.99
C GLY A 243 3.65 -3.09 12.70
N LEU A 244 3.26 -3.64 11.54
CA LEU A 244 3.82 -3.34 10.22
C LEU A 244 2.81 -2.66 9.30
N HIS A 245 1.62 -3.22 9.20
CA HIS A 245 0.60 -2.73 8.31
C HIS A 245 -0.24 -1.63 8.97
N MET A 246 -0.80 -0.75 8.15
CA MET A 246 -1.69 0.31 8.63
C MET A 246 -3.08 -0.25 8.94
N ASN A 247 -3.62 0.12 10.09
CA ASN A 247 -5.01 -0.11 10.43
C ASN A 247 -5.94 0.86 9.67
N GLY A 248 -7.25 0.74 9.87
CA GLY A 248 -8.24 1.60 9.20
C GLY A 248 -7.99 3.10 9.42
N GLN A 249 -7.51 3.52 10.58
CA GLN A 249 -7.21 4.93 10.86
C GLN A 249 -5.98 5.41 10.07
N GLY A 250 -4.92 4.61 9.99
CA GLY A 250 -3.76 4.90 9.15
C GLY A 250 -4.15 5.02 7.67
N GLN A 251 -5.01 4.12 7.19
CA GLN A 251 -5.54 4.18 5.82
C GLN A 251 -6.37 5.45 5.58
N LEU A 252 -7.20 5.88 6.54
CA LEU A 252 -8.00 7.11 6.44
C LEU A 252 -7.13 8.37 6.37
N ILE A 253 -6.07 8.47 7.17
CA ILE A 253 -5.11 9.58 7.10
C ILE A 253 -4.52 9.70 5.70
N LEU A 254 -4.15 8.58 5.08
CA LEU A 254 -3.64 8.59 3.70
C LEU A 254 -4.72 9.00 2.70
N CYS A 255 -5.97 8.53 2.88
CA CYS A 255 -7.09 8.95 2.03
C CYS A 255 -7.31 10.46 2.07
N GLU A 256 -7.29 11.07 3.26
CA GLU A 256 -7.43 12.53 3.45
C GLU A 256 -6.31 13.28 2.73
N LEU A 257 -5.04 12.84 2.88
CA LEU A 257 -3.89 13.44 2.19
C LEU A 257 -4.02 13.37 0.66
N LEU A 258 -4.35 12.19 0.14
CA LEU A 258 -4.48 11.99 -1.31
C LEU A 258 -5.66 12.78 -1.88
N HIS A 259 -6.79 12.84 -1.17
CA HIS A 259 -7.94 13.65 -1.58
C HIS A 259 -7.61 15.15 -1.63
N GLY A 260 -6.75 15.62 -0.73
CA GLY A 260 -6.30 17.01 -0.72
C GLY A 260 -5.36 17.38 -1.88
N ILE A 261 -4.73 16.41 -2.53
CA ILE A 261 -3.77 16.59 -3.63
C ILE A 261 -4.42 16.32 -5.00
N LEU A 262 -5.23 15.28 -5.07
CA LEU A 262 -5.92 14.87 -6.30
C LEU A 262 -7.04 15.87 -6.67
N PRO A 263 -7.22 16.17 -7.95
CA PRO A 263 -8.23 17.13 -8.40
C PRO A 263 -9.66 16.67 -8.16
#